data_7e321d167036523cea41283bbf3d6c80
#
_entry.id   7e321d167036523cea41283bbf3d6c80
#
_cell.length_a   1.000
_cell.length_b   1.000
_cell.length_c   1.000
_cell.angle_alpha   90.00
_cell.angle_beta   90.00
_cell.angle_gamma   90.00
#
_symmetry.space_group_name_H-M   'P 1'
#
loop_
_entity.id
_entity.type
_entity.pdbx_description
1 polymer ?
#
loop_
_entity_poly.entity_id
_entity_poly.type
_entity_poly.pdbx_seq_one_letter_code
_entity_poly.pdbx_strand_id
1 'polypeptide(L)' 'MSTISQQVTPPEDPHAGDELLTIAEVADVIRVPVATLRYWRHLGTGPHSFRIGRGVRYWRSEVRAWLHGQSNGPTTA' A
#
# COMPACT_ATOMS: atom_id res chain seq x y z
N MET A 1 -29.05 7.81 -26.67
CA MET A 1 -28.71 7.70 -26.41
C MET A 1 -28.05 7.52 -25.65
N SER A 2 -27.92 7.46 -25.25
CA SER A 2 -27.40 7.37 -24.68
C SER A 2 -26.65 7.07 -24.08
N THR A 3 -26.45 6.92 -23.98
CA THR A 3 -25.81 6.62 -23.56
C THR A 3 -24.99 6.77 -22.81
N ILE A 4 -24.91 7.04 -22.55
CA ILE A 4 -24.18 7.33 -21.90
C ILE A 4 -23.87 7.03 -20.97
N SER A 5 -24.16 6.89 -20.49
CA SER A 5 -23.86 6.67 -19.57
C SER A 5 -23.19 5.93 -19.15
N GLN A 6 -23.10 5.55 -19.39
CA GLN A 6 -22.43 4.93 -19.03
C GLN A 6 -21.39 5.14 -18.65
N GLN A 7 -21.26 5.62 -18.83
CA GLN A 7 -20.26 5.94 -18.43
C GLN A 7 -20.19 6.19 -17.25
N VAL A 8 -20.69 5.71 -16.87
CA VAL A 8 -20.58 5.84 -15.66
C VAL A 8 -19.36 5.42 -15.28
N THR A 9 -18.52 6.20 -15.13
CA THR A 9 -17.38 5.92 -14.58
C THR A 9 -17.65 5.54 -13.27
N PRO A 10 -17.16 4.52 -12.79
CA PRO A 10 -17.22 4.20 -11.41
C PRO A 10 -16.53 5.27 -10.66
N PRO A 11 -16.85 5.49 -9.46
CA PRO A 11 -16.17 6.45 -8.69
C PRO A 11 -14.73 6.14 -8.75
N GLU A 12 -13.92 7.15 -8.76
CA GLU A 12 -12.58 6.96 -8.86
C GLU A 12 -12.09 6.00 -7.87
N ASP A 13 -11.45 4.96 -8.22
CA ASP A 13 -10.82 4.01 -7.35
C ASP A 13 -9.39 4.45 -7.25
N PRO A 14 -8.95 4.93 -6.10
CA PRO A 14 -7.57 5.39 -6.00
C PRO A 14 -6.56 4.28 -6.23
N HIS A 15 -7.04 3.04 -6.24
CA HIS A 15 -6.16 1.91 -6.48
C HIS A 15 -6.36 1.28 -7.85
N ALA A 16 -7.05 1.98 -8.74
CA ALA A 16 -7.22 1.45 -10.09
C ALA A 16 -5.86 1.28 -10.71
N GLY A 17 -5.57 0.11 -11.22
CA GLY A 17 -4.27 -0.16 -11.80
C GLY A 17 -3.18 -0.44 -10.77
N ASP A 18 -3.52 -0.45 -9.51
CA ASP A 18 -2.56 -0.71 -8.46
C ASP A 18 -2.37 -2.21 -8.30
N GLU A 19 -1.45 -2.57 -7.45
CA GLU A 19 -1.12 -3.97 -7.26
C GLU A 19 -1.17 -4.31 -5.79
N LEU A 20 -1.69 -5.47 -5.48
CA LEU A 20 -1.68 -5.95 -4.11
C LEU A 20 -0.39 -6.71 -3.86
N LEU A 21 0.24 -6.43 -2.76
CA LEU A 21 1.48 -7.08 -2.40
C LEU A 21 1.30 -7.83 -1.10
N THR A 22 1.97 -8.95 -0.98
CA THR A 22 2.01 -9.69 0.27
C THR A 22 3.05 -9.05 1.17
N ILE A 23 3.04 -9.42 2.44
CA ILE A 23 4.02 -8.90 3.37
C ILE A 23 5.44 -9.28 2.95
N ALA A 24 5.61 -10.47 2.40
CA ALA A 24 6.93 -10.89 1.94
C ALA A 24 7.38 -10.06 0.76
N GLU A 25 6.46 -9.72 -0.13
CA GLU A 25 6.79 -8.89 -1.27
C GLU A 25 7.17 -7.47 -0.83
N VAL A 26 6.45 -6.93 0.13
CA VAL A 26 6.77 -5.60 0.64
C VAL A 26 8.13 -5.62 1.32
N ALA A 27 8.39 -6.65 2.11
CA ALA A 27 9.69 -6.79 2.77
C ALA A 27 10.82 -6.75 1.75
N ASP A 28 10.60 -7.41 0.63
CA ASP A 28 11.59 -7.43 -0.42
C ASP A 28 11.74 -6.07 -1.09
N VAL A 29 10.63 -5.39 -1.33
CA VAL A 29 10.65 -4.10 -2.00
C VAL A 29 11.36 -3.05 -1.15
N ILE A 30 11.04 -2.98 0.12
CA ILE A 30 11.64 -1.94 0.97
C ILE A 30 12.85 -2.45 1.73
N ARG A 31 13.21 -3.70 1.51
CA ARG A 31 14.47 -4.26 2.04
C ARG A 31 14.51 -4.31 3.56
N VAL A 32 13.44 -4.74 4.16
CA VAL A 32 13.42 -4.98 5.60
C VAL A 32 12.94 -6.39 5.85
N PRO A 33 13.28 -6.99 6.96
CA PRO A 33 12.81 -8.34 7.26
C PRO A 33 11.30 -8.38 7.44
N VAL A 34 10.71 -9.50 7.10
CA VAL A 34 9.26 -9.69 7.30
C VAL A 34 8.90 -9.47 8.77
N ALA A 35 9.77 -9.92 9.67
CA ALA A 35 9.49 -9.74 11.10
C ALA A 35 9.38 -8.27 11.47
N THR A 36 10.15 -7.42 10.82
CA THR A 36 10.07 -5.99 11.06
C THR A 36 8.72 -5.44 10.63
N LEU A 37 8.24 -5.88 9.47
CA LEU A 37 6.93 -5.43 9.00
C LEU A 37 5.83 -5.91 9.93
N ARG A 38 5.93 -7.12 10.45
CA ARG A 38 4.94 -7.62 11.39
C ARG A 38 4.95 -6.81 12.67
N TYR A 39 6.11 -6.45 13.12
CA TYR A 39 6.25 -5.64 14.32
C TYR A 39 5.65 -4.25 14.10
N TRP A 40 5.94 -3.65 12.96
CA TRP A 40 5.37 -2.34 12.64
C TRP A 40 3.84 -2.40 12.58
N ARG A 41 3.31 -3.46 11.98
CA ARG A 41 1.86 -3.61 11.94
C ARG A 41 1.29 -3.68 13.35
N HIS A 42 1.97 -4.40 14.21
CA HIS A 42 1.53 -4.51 15.60
C HIS A 42 1.53 -3.14 16.28
N LEU A 43 2.49 -2.31 15.97
CA LEU A 43 2.59 -0.98 16.54
C LEU A 43 1.70 0.04 15.84
N GLY A 44 1.14 -0.30 14.71
CA GLY A 44 0.36 0.66 13.92
C GLY A 44 1.23 1.62 13.13
N THR A 45 2.45 1.22 12.83
CA THR A 45 3.36 2.05 12.04
C THR A 45 3.72 1.34 10.74
N GLY A 46 4.54 1.96 9.93
CA GLY A 46 4.94 1.40 8.65
C GLY A 46 3.92 1.68 7.58
N PRO A 47 4.06 1.06 6.42
CA PRO A 47 3.10 1.26 5.35
C PRO A 47 1.74 0.71 5.74
N HIS A 48 0.70 1.30 5.20
CA HIS A 48 -0.65 0.85 5.49
C HIS A 48 -0.86 -0.58 4.99
N SER A 49 -1.49 -1.40 5.82
CA SER A 49 -1.80 -2.79 5.45
C SER A 49 -3.22 -3.10 5.87
N PHE A 50 -3.75 -4.15 5.30
CA PHE A 50 -5.09 -4.60 5.64
C PHE A 50 -5.15 -6.11 5.47
N ARG A 51 -6.21 -6.70 5.97
CA ARG A 51 -6.36 -8.13 5.89
C ARG A 51 -7.33 -8.53 4.82
N ILE A 52 -7.00 -9.61 4.12
CA ILE A 52 -7.92 -10.26 3.23
C ILE A 52 -7.93 -11.70 3.70
N GLY A 53 -9.02 -12.13 4.29
CA GLY A 53 -9.08 -13.46 4.87
C GLY A 53 -8.02 -13.61 5.93
N ARG A 54 -7.14 -14.56 5.77
CA ARG A 54 -6.05 -14.77 6.71
C ARG A 54 -4.79 -14.05 6.31
N GLY A 55 -4.79 -13.46 5.14
CA GLY A 55 -3.57 -12.84 4.64
C GLY A 55 -3.55 -11.36 4.88
N VAL A 56 -2.36 -10.83 4.87
CA VAL A 56 -2.15 -9.40 4.97
C VAL A 56 -1.72 -8.92 3.60
N ARG A 57 -2.26 -7.79 3.20
CA ARG A 57 -1.92 -7.23 1.90
C ARG A 57 -1.63 -5.75 2.04
N TYR A 58 -0.88 -5.26 1.08
CA TYR A 58 -0.52 -3.85 1.01
C TYR A 58 -0.79 -3.38 -0.41
N TRP A 59 -1.19 -2.16 -0.58
CA TRP A 59 -1.28 -1.58 -1.90
C TRP A 59 0.09 -1.05 -2.27
N ARG A 60 0.55 -1.41 -3.46
CA ARG A 60 1.86 -0.97 -3.91
C ARG A 60 2.00 0.53 -3.88
N SER A 61 0.98 1.26 -4.31
CA SER A 61 1.04 2.71 -4.32
C SER A 61 1.21 3.27 -2.93
N GLU A 62 0.58 2.64 -1.94
CA GLU A 62 0.69 3.12 -0.56
C GLU A 62 2.06 2.79 0.02
N VAL A 63 2.62 1.67 -0.34
CA VAL A 63 3.96 1.33 0.09
C VAL A 63 4.96 2.33 -0.50
N ARG A 64 4.78 2.67 -1.77
CA ARG A 64 5.66 3.62 -2.41
C ARG A 64 5.53 5.01 -1.80
N ALA A 65 4.30 5.42 -1.52
CA ALA A 65 4.08 6.72 -0.90
C ALA A 65 4.72 6.78 0.48
N TRP A 66 4.57 5.71 1.25
CA TRP A 66 5.17 5.65 2.57
C TRP A 66 6.70 5.73 2.46
N LEU A 67 7.26 4.96 1.54
CA LEU A 67 8.69 4.95 1.33
C LEU A 67 9.19 6.31 0.91
N HIS A 68 8.47 6.96 0.01
CA HIS A 68 8.81 8.29 -0.45
C HIS A 68 8.84 9.28 0.72
N GLY A 69 7.85 9.17 1.58
CA GLY A 69 7.80 10.00 2.77
C GLY A 69 9.00 9.78 3.69
N GLN A 70 9.43 8.52 3.80
CA GLN A 70 10.59 8.22 4.63
C GLN A 70 11.86 8.83 4.03
N SER A 71 12.01 8.74 2.73
CA SER A 71 13.22 9.22 2.11
C SER A 71 13.26 10.73 1.98
N ASN A 72 12.09 11.39 1.99
CA ASN A 72 12.03 12.83 1.91
C ASN A 72 11.63 13.48 3.20
N GLY A 73 11.61 12.72 4.26
CA GLY A 73 11.27 13.29 5.57
C GLY A 73 12.36 14.19 6.07
N PRO A 74 12.07 14.90 7.12
CA PRO A 74 13.07 15.80 7.64
C PRO A 74 14.25 14.99 8.06
N THR A 75 15.36 15.48 7.70
CA THR A 75 16.51 14.86 8.04
C THR A 75 16.79 15.28 9.34
N THR A 76 16.78 14.49 10.25
CA THR A 76 17.16 14.99 11.43
C THR A 76 18.44 14.65 11.56
N ALA A 77 19.13 14.94 11.10
CA ALA A 77 20.42 14.57 11.26
C ALA A 77 21.06 14.90 12.18
#